data_d44df2e742c08291895988aa0588a015
#
_entry.id   d44df2e742c08291895988aa0588a015
#
_cell.length_a   1.000
_cell.length_b   1.000
_cell.length_c   1.000
_cell.angle_alpha   90.00
_cell.angle_beta   90.00
_cell.angle_gamma   90.00
#
_symmetry.space_group_name_H-M   'P 1'
#
loop_
_entity.id
_entity.type
_entity.pdbx_description
1 polymer ?
#
loop_
_entity_poly.entity_id
_entity_poly.type
_entity_poly.pdbx_seq_one_letter_code
_entity_poly.pdbx_strand_id
1 'polypeptide(L)'
;MITVYTPEEVEKISAAGRLTADTLSMLEKAVKPGMSTYELDELAEKFIRDRGGIPACKGYEGFPATICASVNDTVVHGIPSRRKILKKGDIISIDLVVQLNGYMGDSCITVPVGHTNKKNLQLISATEGALFAGIKQAVIGNTVGDIGHAVESYVKPYGYGVLREYVGHGIGIGMHEDPEVPNYGTPG
;
A
#
# COMPACT_ATOMS: atom_id res chain seq x y z
N MET A 1 -20.94 -8.50 0.27
CA MET A 1 -21.04 -9.75 -0.57
C MET A 1 -19.82 -9.79 -1.47
N ILE A 2 -19.12 -10.90 -1.54
CA ILE A 2 -17.89 -11.02 -2.37
C ILE A 2 -18.28 -10.93 -3.84
N THR A 3 -17.68 -9.99 -4.57
CA THR A 3 -17.81 -9.85 -6.03
C THR A 3 -16.88 -10.86 -6.70
N VAL A 4 -17.41 -11.61 -7.66
CA VAL A 4 -16.60 -12.54 -8.48
C VAL A 4 -16.40 -11.92 -9.85
N TYR A 5 -15.15 -11.66 -10.21
CA TYR A 5 -14.76 -11.06 -11.48
C TYR A 5 -14.48 -12.11 -12.55
N THR A 6 -14.83 -11.81 -13.78
CA THR A 6 -14.48 -12.61 -14.95
C THR A 6 -12.97 -12.52 -15.24
N PRO A 7 -12.37 -13.47 -15.98
CA PRO A 7 -10.97 -13.38 -16.38
C PRO A 7 -10.60 -12.05 -17.08
N GLU A 8 -11.48 -11.51 -17.91
CA GLU A 8 -11.28 -10.23 -18.60
C GLU A 8 -11.27 -9.05 -17.63
N GLU A 9 -12.11 -9.09 -16.58
CA GLU A 9 -12.11 -8.06 -15.53
C GLU A 9 -10.86 -8.17 -14.64
N VAL A 10 -10.41 -9.39 -14.32
CA VAL A 10 -9.16 -9.62 -13.60
C VAL A 10 -7.97 -9.04 -14.37
N GLU A 11 -7.92 -9.16 -15.70
CA GLU A 11 -6.88 -8.52 -16.52
C GLU A 11 -6.91 -6.98 -16.41
N LYS A 12 -8.10 -6.37 -16.32
CA LYS A 12 -8.23 -4.92 -16.12
C LYS A 12 -7.78 -4.49 -14.70
N ILE A 13 -8.15 -5.26 -13.67
CA ILE A 13 -7.65 -5.06 -12.31
C ILE A 13 -6.12 -5.18 -12.28
N SER A 14 -5.57 -6.20 -12.93
CA SER A 14 -4.13 -6.41 -13.07
C SER A 14 -3.44 -5.23 -13.79
N ALA A 15 -4.06 -4.65 -14.81
CA ALA A 15 -3.53 -3.47 -15.50
C ALA A 15 -3.50 -2.24 -14.59
N ALA A 16 -4.54 -2.02 -13.78
CA ALA A 16 -4.55 -0.96 -12.75
C ALA A 16 -3.46 -1.20 -11.69
N GLY A 17 -3.33 -2.45 -11.21
CA GLY A 17 -2.28 -2.84 -10.26
C GLY A 17 -0.87 -2.64 -10.81
N ARG A 18 -0.64 -2.92 -12.10
CA ARG A 18 0.66 -2.63 -12.76
C ARG A 18 0.96 -1.13 -12.76
N LEU A 19 -0.02 -0.28 -13.08
CA LEU A 19 0.19 1.17 -13.06
C LEU A 19 0.43 1.69 -11.64
N THR A 20 -0.24 1.11 -10.63
CA THR A 20 0.04 1.37 -9.21
C THR A 20 1.48 1.03 -8.85
N ALA A 21 1.95 -0.18 -9.20
CA ALA A 21 3.31 -0.64 -8.93
C ALA A 21 4.37 0.21 -9.66
N ASP A 22 4.14 0.59 -10.91
CA ASP A 22 5.02 1.48 -11.66
C ASP A 22 5.11 2.87 -11.03
N THR A 23 3.99 3.39 -10.51
CA THR A 23 3.95 4.67 -9.79
C THR A 23 4.76 4.58 -8.50
N LEU A 24 4.58 3.53 -7.70
CA LEU A 24 5.35 3.31 -6.48
C LEU A 24 6.85 3.16 -6.77
N SER A 25 7.23 2.41 -7.80
CA SER A 25 8.63 2.25 -8.22
C SER A 25 9.27 3.56 -8.67
N MET A 26 8.50 4.43 -9.33
CA MET A 26 8.97 5.78 -9.68
C MET A 26 9.16 6.64 -8.43
N LEU A 27 8.21 6.62 -7.50
CA LEU A 27 8.29 7.38 -6.25
C LEU A 27 9.43 6.91 -5.35
N GLU A 28 9.65 5.59 -5.22
CA GLU A 28 10.77 5.03 -4.49
C GLU A 28 12.11 5.63 -4.94
N LYS A 29 12.32 5.74 -6.26
CA LYS A 29 13.53 6.32 -6.84
C LYS A 29 13.61 7.84 -6.66
N ALA A 30 12.46 8.51 -6.50
CA ALA A 30 12.40 9.95 -6.34
C ALA A 30 12.64 10.39 -4.88
N VAL A 31 12.29 9.55 -3.89
CA VAL A 31 12.39 9.86 -2.46
C VAL A 31 13.83 10.23 -2.08
N LYS A 32 14.01 11.45 -1.55
CA LYS A 32 15.30 11.93 -1.04
C LYS A 32 15.11 12.94 0.10
N PRO A 33 16.12 13.11 0.96
CA PRO A 33 16.09 14.16 1.97
C PRO A 33 15.89 15.56 1.33
N GLY A 34 15.11 16.39 1.98
CA GLY A 34 14.80 17.75 1.54
C GLY A 34 13.55 17.88 0.68
N MET A 35 13.00 16.79 0.16
CA MET A 35 11.70 16.81 -0.51
C MET A 35 10.56 16.97 0.50
N SER A 36 9.52 17.70 0.12
CA SER A 36 8.26 17.68 0.83
C SER A 36 7.40 16.47 0.40
N THR A 37 6.52 16.01 1.28
CA THR A 37 5.56 14.96 0.91
C THR A 37 4.58 15.44 -0.16
N TYR A 38 4.36 16.74 -0.29
CA TYR A 38 3.55 17.36 -1.35
C TYR A 38 4.21 17.21 -2.74
N GLU A 39 5.55 17.37 -2.85
CA GLU A 39 6.26 17.15 -4.12
C GLU A 39 6.14 15.69 -4.60
N LEU A 40 6.13 14.72 -3.66
CA LEU A 40 5.88 13.32 -4.02
C LEU A 40 4.44 13.12 -4.54
N ASP A 41 3.47 13.79 -3.94
CA ASP A 41 2.07 13.76 -4.38
C ASP A 41 1.90 14.31 -5.80
N GLU A 42 2.52 15.46 -6.10
CA GLU A 42 2.50 16.05 -7.46
C GLU A 42 3.14 15.12 -8.49
N LEU A 43 4.26 14.46 -8.13
CA LEU A 43 4.92 13.49 -9.02
C LEU A 43 4.02 12.29 -9.29
N ALA A 44 3.35 11.75 -8.25
CA ALA A 44 2.43 10.63 -8.38
C ALA A 44 1.25 10.98 -9.28
N GLU A 45 0.59 12.12 -9.03
CA GLU A 45 -0.56 12.56 -9.82
C GLU A 45 -0.20 12.71 -11.29
N LYS A 46 0.91 13.39 -11.58
CA LYS A 46 1.39 13.56 -12.95
C LYS A 46 1.67 12.22 -13.62
N PHE A 47 2.38 11.31 -12.95
CA PHE A 47 2.76 10.01 -13.51
C PHE A 47 1.55 9.14 -13.85
N ILE A 48 0.55 9.12 -12.95
CA ILE A 48 -0.70 8.37 -13.14
C ILE A 48 -1.50 8.94 -14.31
N ARG A 49 -1.69 10.27 -14.35
CA ARG A 49 -2.49 10.93 -15.40
C ARG A 49 -1.85 10.84 -16.78
N ASP A 50 -0.53 10.97 -16.89
CA ASP A 50 0.22 10.82 -18.14
C ASP A 50 0.05 9.42 -18.76
N ARG A 51 -0.39 8.44 -17.96
CA ARG A 51 -0.64 7.04 -18.38
C ARG A 51 -2.12 6.66 -18.48
N GLY A 52 -3.00 7.67 -18.46
CA GLY A 52 -4.45 7.49 -18.60
C GLY A 52 -5.14 6.98 -17.33
N GLY A 53 -4.42 6.88 -16.21
CA GLY A 53 -4.98 6.53 -14.91
C GLY A 53 -5.63 7.72 -14.20
N ILE A 54 -6.43 7.42 -13.20
CA ILE A 54 -7.06 8.38 -12.29
C ILE A 54 -6.52 8.10 -10.88
N PRO A 55 -5.99 9.12 -10.16
CA PRO A 55 -5.65 8.99 -8.73
C PRO A 55 -6.94 8.79 -7.92
N ALA A 56 -7.23 7.55 -7.52
CA ALA A 56 -8.51 7.21 -6.93
C ALA A 56 -8.66 7.67 -5.47
N CYS A 57 -7.55 7.83 -4.72
CA CYS A 57 -7.60 8.39 -3.37
C CYS A 57 -8.08 9.86 -3.35
N LYS A 58 -7.76 10.63 -4.41
CA LYS A 58 -8.05 12.07 -4.45
C LYS A 58 -9.55 12.34 -4.58
N GLY A 59 -10.13 12.88 -3.52
CA GLY A 59 -11.57 13.14 -3.40
C GLY A 59 -12.37 12.01 -2.76
N TYR A 60 -11.77 10.83 -2.61
CA TYR A 60 -12.43 9.70 -1.94
C TYR A 60 -12.66 10.05 -0.45
N GLU A 61 -13.92 10.03 -0.02
CA GLU A 61 -14.34 10.43 1.34
C GLU A 61 -13.74 11.76 1.82
N GLY A 62 -13.47 12.66 0.88
CA GLY A 62 -12.90 13.99 1.18
C GLY A 62 -11.38 14.01 1.32
N PHE A 63 -10.66 12.90 1.05
CA PHE A 63 -9.20 12.88 1.08
C PHE A 63 -8.62 13.82 0.00
N PRO A 64 -7.71 14.77 0.34
CA PRO A 64 -7.39 15.88 -0.56
C PRO A 64 -6.27 15.58 -1.57
N ALA A 65 -5.65 14.41 -1.54
CA ALA A 65 -4.39 14.13 -2.21
C ALA A 65 -4.41 12.84 -3.04
N THR A 66 -3.40 12.65 -3.87
CA THR A 66 -3.20 11.47 -4.73
C THR A 66 -2.67 10.27 -3.95
N ILE A 67 -1.75 10.52 -3.02
CA ILE A 67 -1.10 9.50 -2.19
C ILE A 67 -1.36 9.74 -0.71
N CYS A 68 -1.34 8.67 0.08
CA CYS A 68 -1.08 8.77 1.50
C CYS A 68 0.44 8.76 1.73
N ALA A 69 0.97 9.76 2.44
CA ALA A 69 2.40 9.94 2.68
C ALA A 69 2.68 9.90 4.18
N SER A 70 2.78 8.69 4.72
CA SER A 70 2.87 8.45 6.16
C SER A 70 4.33 8.34 6.60
N VAL A 71 4.82 9.35 7.33
CA VAL A 71 6.24 9.47 7.73
C VAL A 71 6.42 9.03 9.17
N ASN A 72 7.34 8.12 9.41
CA ASN A 72 7.77 7.60 10.71
C ASN A 72 6.60 6.98 11.51
N ASP A 73 6.11 7.66 12.53
CA ASP A 73 5.05 7.25 13.47
C ASP A 73 3.62 7.49 12.96
N THR A 74 3.47 8.15 11.82
CA THR A 74 2.18 8.24 11.13
C THR A 74 1.85 6.87 10.54
N VAL A 75 0.81 6.22 11.05
CA VAL A 75 0.49 4.82 10.72
C VAL A 75 -0.03 4.70 9.30
N VAL A 76 -1.12 5.40 8.97
CA VAL A 76 -1.75 5.43 7.65
C VAL A 76 -2.32 6.82 7.36
N HIS A 77 -2.78 7.06 6.13
CA HIS A 77 -3.53 8.23 5.68
C HIS A 77 -2.82 9.57 5.94
N GLY A 78 -1.47 9.58 5.96
CA GLY A 78 -0.70 10.82 6.07
C GLY A 78 -0.99 11.75 4.90
N ILE A 79 -1.54 12.96 5.20
CA ILE A 79 -1.87 13.93 4.16
C ILE A 79 -0.59 14.62 3.68
N PRO A 80 -0.29 14.60 2.37
CA PRO A 80 0.84 15.31 1.78
C PRO A 80 0.83 16.80 2.09
N SER A 81 1.99 17.34 2.45
CA SER A 81 2.10 18.75 2.88
C SER A 81 3.41 19.37 2.41
N ARG A 82 3.36 20.64 1.98
CA ARG A 82 4.54 21.46 1.68
C ARG A 82 5.44 21.71 2.90
N ARG A 83 4.87 21.56 4.10
CA ARG A 83 5.58 21.77 5.37
C ARG A 83 6.23 20.50 5.91
N LYS A 84 5.79 19.32 5.47
CA LYS A 84 6.38 18.03 5.88
C LYS A 84 7.53 17.69 4.97
N ILE A 85 8.72 18.10 5.39
CA ILE A 85 9.98 17.88 4.66
C ILE A 85 10.63 16.59 5.17
N LEU A 86 10.96 15.70 4.24
CA LEU A 86 11.64 14.44 4.50
C LEU A 86 13.08 14.68 4.94
N LYS A 87 13.49 14.00 6.00
CA LYS A 87 14.84 14.12 6.58
C LYS A 87 15.60 12.80 6.39
N LYS A 88 16.92 12.89 6.28
CA LYS A 88 17.78 11.70 6.29
C LYS A 88 17.52 10.88 7.56
N GLY A 89 17.23 9.60 7.40
CA GLY A 89 16.93 8.68 8.49
C GLY A 89 15.44 8.42 8.70
N ASP A 90 14.55 9.25 8.13
CA ASP A 90 13.11 8.95 8.11
C ASP A 90 12.83 7.68 7.32
N ILE A 91 11.67 7.09 7.57
CA ILE A 91 11.00 6.14 6.69
C ILE A 91 9.67 6.75 6.26
N ILE A 92 9.23 6.48 5.05
CA ILE A 92 7.94 6.94 4.54
C ILE A 92 7.18 5.77 3.92
N SER A 93 5.96 5.54 4.40
CA SER A 93 5.01 4.66 3.71
C SER A 93 4.23 5.48 2.70
N ILE A 94 4.30 5.06 1.45
CA ILE A 94 3.61 5.66 0.31
C ILE A 94 2.55 4.67 -0.13
N ASP A 95 1.31 5.07 0.00
CA ASP A 95 0.14 4.27 -0.27
C ASP A 95 -0.75 4.98 -1.27
N LEU A 96 -1.20 4.29 -2.31
CA LEU A 96 -1.99 4.89 -3.37
C LEU A 96 -2.86 3.88 -4.12
N VAL A 97 -4.00 4.38 -4.58
CA VAL A 97 -4.92 3.64 -5.43
C VAL A 97 -5.00 4.31 -6.80
N VAL A 98 -4.84 3.51 -7.84
CA VAL A 98 -5.01 3.95 -9.23
C VAL A 98 -6.26 3.31 -9.82
N GLN A 99 -7.13 4.13 -10.42
CA GLN A 99 -8.19 3.63 -11.29
C GLN A 99 -7.71 3.68 -12.74
N LEU A 100 -7.85 2.55 -13.45
CA LEU A 100 -7.57 2.45 -14.87
C LEU A 100 -8.68 1.65 -15.55
N ASN A 101 -9.29 2.21 -16.61
CA ASN A 101 -10.39 1.58 -17.33
C ASN A 101 -11.56 1.12 -16.44
N GLY A 102 -11.86 1.87 -15.36
CA GLY A 102 -12.94 1.58 -14.43
C GLY A 102 -12.61 0.59 -13.32
N TYR A 103 -11.41 0.01 -13.29
CA TYR A 103 -10.96 -0.93 -12.26
C TYR A 103 -9.82 -0.33 -11.45
N MET A 104 -9.64 -0.79 -10.22
CA MET A 104 -8.71 -0.22 -9.26
C MET A 104 -7.55 -1.18 -8.95
N GLY A 105 -6.40 -0.59 -8.66
CA GLY A 105 -5.23 -1.27 -8.11
C GLY A 105 -4.72 -0.48 -6.92
N ASP A 106 -4.48 -1.14 -5.81
CA ASP A 106 -4.06 -0.58 -4.53
C ASP A 106 -2.76 -1.23 -4.07
N SER A 107 -1.83 -0.42 -3.59
CA SER A 107 -0.59 -0.93 -3.00
C SER A 107 0.14 0.14 -2.19
N CYS A 108 0.92 -0.33 -1.22
CA CYS A 108 1.75 0.50 -0.37
C CYS A 108 3.18 -0.03 -0.33
N ILE A 109 4.16 0.89 -0.30
CA ILE A 109 5.55 0.59 -0.02
C ILE A 109 6.09 1.47 1.10
N THR A 110 7.05 0.97 1.88
CA THR A 110 7.79 1.80 2.83
C THR A 110 9.23 1.98 2.38
N VAL A 111 9.63 3.24 2.23
CA VAL A 111 10.93 3.63 1.66
C VAL A 111 11.77 4.34 2.71
N PRO A 112 13.07 3.99 2.88
CA PRO A 112 13.98 4.76 3.70
C PRO A 112 14.38 6.07 2.98
N VAL A 113 14.41 7.18 3.73
CA VAL A 113 14.84 8.48 3.21
C VAL A 113 16.36 8.62 3.37
N GLY A 114 17.10 8.29 2.33
CA GLY A 114 18.54 8.16 2.41
C GLY A 114 18.96 7.02 3.34
N HIS A 115 20.02 7.23 4.12
CA HIS A 115 20.48 6.21 5.08
C HIS A 115 19.66 6.27 6.37
N THR A 116 19.06 5.16 6.76
CA THR A 116 18.31 5.02 8.02
C THR A 116 18.98 4.00 8.96
N ASN A 117 18.47 3.85 10.18
CA ASN A 117 19.00 2.96 11.19
C ASN A 117 18.61 1.49 10.94
N LYS A 118 19.31 0.56 11.62
CA LYS A 118 19.08 -0.90 11.47
C LYS A 118 17.68 -1.33 11.90
N LYS A 119 17.06 -0.66 12.88
CA LYS A 119 15.70 -0.97 13.35
C LYS A 119 14.68 -0.70 12.24
N ASN A 120 14.79 0.44 11.57
CA ASN A 120 13.89 0.80 10.46
C ASN A 120 14.05 -0.18 9.29
N LEU A 121 15.28 -0.52 8.92
CA LEU A 121 15.53 -1.51 7.87
C LEU A 121 14.98 -2.88 8.22
N GLN A 122 15.12 -3.32 9.46
CA GLN A 122 14.56 -4.57 9.94
C GLN A 122 13.02 -4.56 9.88
N LEU A 123 12.39 -3.45 10.30
CA LEU A 123 10.93 -3.30 10.24
C LEU A 123 10.42 -3.40 8.80
N ILE A 124 11.05 -2.67 7.86
CA ILE A 124 10.68 -2.72 6.44
C ILE A 124 10.81 -4.15 5.91
N SER A 125 11.95 -4.78 6.12
CA SER A 125 12.20 -6.15 5.63
C SER A 125 11.27 -7.19 6.26
N ALA A 126 10.98 -7.08 7.57
CA ALA A 126 10.06 -7.99 8.25
C ALA A 126 8.63 -7.82 7.76
N THR A 127 8.20 -6.58 7.49
CA THR A 127 6.86 -6.29 6.96
C THR A 127 6.70 -6.81 5.54
N GLU A 128 7.70 -6.60 4.68
CA GLU A 128 7.74 -7.16 3.33
C GLU A 128 7.72 -8.70 3.35
N GLY A 129 8.52 -9.32 4.21
CA GLY A 129 8.51 -10.78 4.38
C GLY A 129 7.15 -11.31 4.85
N ALA A 130 6.47 -10.58 5.74
CA ALA A 130 5.13 -10.93 6.21
C ALA A 130 4.08 -10.83 5.09
N LEU A 131 4.15 -9.79 4.24
CA LEU A 131 3.30 -9.67 3.07
C LEU A 131 3.43 -10.90 2.16
N PHE A 132 4.65 -11.31 1.81
CA PHE A 132 4.86 -12.49 0.98
C PHE A 132 4.48 -13.80 1.68
N ALA A 133 4.56 -13.88 3.02
CA ALA A 133 4.06 -15.02 3.76
C ALA A 133 2.53 -15.12 3.65
N GLY A 134 1.83 -13.99 3.76
CA GLY A 134 0.37 -13.92 3.56
C GLY A 134 -0.04 -14.26 2.13
N ILE A 135 0.61 -13.67 1.11
CA ILE A 135 0.32 -13.92 -0.31
C ILE A 135 0.42 -15.42 -0.64
N LYS A 136 1.39 -16.13 -0.07
CA LYS A 136 1.53 -17.59 -0.26
C LYS A 136 0.34 -18.39 0.25
N GLN A 137 -0.45 -17.84 1.17
CA GLN A 137 -1.66 -18.49 1.68
C GLN A 137 -2.91 -18.15 0.85
N ALA A 138 -2.84 -17.19 -0.06
CA ALA A 138 -3.95 -16.83 -0.95
C ALA A 138 -4.11 -17.87 -2.07
N VAL A 139 -4.45 -19.09 -1.70
CA VAL A 139 -4.62 -20.25 -2.61
C VAL A 139 -5.95 -20.94 -2.35
N ILE A 140 -6.44 -21.67 -3.36
CA ILE A 140 -7.70 -22.42 -3.26
C ILE A 140 -7.64 -23.40 -2.08
N GLY A 141 -8.68 -23.37 -1.25
CA GLY A 141 -8.81 -24.22 -0.05
C GLY A 141 -8.42 -23.51 1.24
N ASN A 142 -7.71 -22.40 1.18
CA ASN A 142 -7.40 -21.58 2.35
C ASN A 142 -8.46 -20.49 2.57
N THR A 143 -8.45 -19.92 3.76
CA THR A 143 -9.33 -18.84 4.20
C THR A 143 -8.56 -17.54 4.39
N VAL A 144 -9.25 -16.41 4.56
CA VAL A 144 -8.59 -15.14 4.97
C VAL A 144 -7.92 -15.25 6.34
N GLY A 145 -8.41 -16.16 7.21
CA GLY A 145 -7.78 -16.48 8.49
C GLY A 145 -6.37 -17.04 8.32
N ASP A 146 -6.16 -17.89 7.31
CA ASP A 146 -4.81 -18.44 7.00
C ASP A 146 -3.85 -17.35 6.55
N ILE A 147 -4.31 -16.40 5.73
CA ILE A 147 -3.53 -15.24 5.28
C ILE A 147 -3.09 -14.41 6.50
N GLY A 148 -4.05 -13.99 7.33
CA GLY A 148 -3.78 -13.17 8.51
C GLY A 148 -2.87 -13.86 9.52
N HIS A 149 -3.09 -15.17 9.76
CA HIS A 149 -2.25 -15.97 10.62
C HIS A 149 -0.79 -16.05 10.14
N ALA A 150 -0.58 -16.21 8.85
CA ALA A 150 0.75 -16.25 8.26
C ALA A 150 1.49 -14.92 8.44
N VAL A 151 0.81 -13.78 8.23
CA VAL A 151 1.36 -12.44 8.46
C VAL A 151 1.75 -12.25 9.92
N GLU A 152 0.83 -12.48 10.87
CA GLU A 152 1.06 -12.31 12.30
C GLU A 152 2.19 -13.23 12.81
N SER A 153 2.18 -14.49 12.40
CA SER A 153 3.20 -15.47 12.78
C SER A 153 4.59 -15.10 12.27
N TYR A 154 4.68 -14.48 11.08
CA TYR A 154 5.95 -14.06 10.51
C TYR A 154 6.59 -12.91 11.30
N VAL A 155 5.83 -11.92 11.74
CA VAL A 155 6.38 -10.75 12.45
C VAL A 155 6.61 -10.98 13.93
N LYS A 156 5.94 -11.96 14.53
CA LYS A 156 6.02 -12.28 15.97
C LYS A 156 7.45 -12.50 16.49
N PRO A 157 8.34 -13.25 15.81
CA PRO A 157 9.74 -13.44 16.27
C PRO A 157 10.57 -12.15 16.32
N TYR A 158 10.15 -11.11 15.58
CA TYR A 158 10.81 -9.81 15.59
C TYR A 158 10.31 -8.90 16.74
N GLY A 159 9.29 -9.34 17.49
CA GLY A 159 8.68 -8.56 18.57
C GLY A 159 7.79 -7.43 18.06
N TYR A 160 7.35 -7.48 16.81
CA TYR A 160 6.44 -6.48 16.26
C TYR A 160 4.98 -6.82 16.55
N GLY A 161 4.18 -5.75 16.83
CA GLY A 161 2.74 -5.84 16.88
C GLY A 161 2.10 -5.77 15.49
N VAL A 162 0.89 -6.28 15.40
CA VAL A 162 0.03 -6.17 14.22
C VAL A 162 -1.13 -5.23 14.53
N LEU A 163 -1.35 -4.25 13.66
CA LEU A 163 -2.52 -3.37 13.75
C LEU A 163 -3.80 -4.18 13.50
N ARG A 164 -4.81 -3.90 14.33
CA ARG A 164 -6.10 -4.61 14.26
C ARG A 164 -7.22 -3.72 13.73
N GLU A 165 -7.05 -2.41 13.80
CA GLU A 165 -8.03 -1.40 13.40
C GLU A 165 -8.04 -1.15 11.88
N TYR A 166 -6.95 -1.45 11.21
CA TYR A 166 -6.81 -1.33 9.76
C TYR A 166 -6.46 -2.67 9.16
N VAL A 167 -7.21 -3.07 8.15
CA VAL A 167 -7.12 -4.38 7.51
C VAL A 167 -7.00 -4.22 5.99
N GLY A 168 -6.50 -5.25 5.31
CA GLY A 168 -6.61 -5.34 3.86
C GLY A 168 -8.04 -5.63 3.43
N HIS A 169 -8.29 -5.54 2.14
CA HIS A 169 -9.65 -5.66 1.58
C HIS A 169 -9.63 -6.18 0.15
N GLY A 170 -10.76 -6.66 -0.31
CA GLY A 170 -10.99 -6.92 -1.72
C GLY A 170 -10.97 -5.62 -2.54
N ILE A 171 -10.72 -5.74 -3.84
CA ILE A 171 -10.63 -4.61 -4.77
C ILE A 171 -11.12 -5.03 -6.15
N GLY A 172 -11.65 -4.05 -6.90
CA GLY A 172 -12.11 -4.28 -8.26
C GLY A 172 -12.64 -3.02 -8.90
N ILE A 173 -13.95 -2.88 -9.05
CA ILE A 173 -14.60 -1.63 -9.46
C ILE A 173 -14.65 -0.67 -8.27
N GLY A 174 -14.93 -1.20 -7.07
CA GLY A 174 -14.83 -0.45 -5.82
C GLY A 174 -13.40 -0.40 -5.29
N MET A 175 -13.05 0.67 -4.58
CA MET A 175 -11.77 0.78 -3.89
C MET A 175 -11.69 -0.23 -2.74
N HIS A 176 -12.75 -0.30 -1.94
CA HIS A 176 -12.87 -1.24 -0.83
C HIS A 176 -14.03 -2.19 -1.11
N GLU A 177 -13.72 -3.46 -1.26
CA GLU A 177 -14.69 -4.53 -1.48
C GLU A 177 -14.49 -5.67 -0.47
N ASP A 178 -15.52 -6.49 -0.29
CA ASP A 178 -15.38 -7.74 0.45
C ASP A 178 -14.40 -8.71 -0.24
N PRO A 179 -13.71 -9.54 0.52
CA PRO A 179 -13.70 -9.63 1.98
C PRO A 179 -12.73 -8.64 2.62
N GLU A 180 -12.92 -8.35 3.90
CA GLU A 180 -11.82 -7.85 4.73
C GLU A 180 -10.72 -8.91 4.84
N VAL A 181 -9.45 -8.48 4.81
CA VAL A 181 -8.27 -9.35 4.90
C VAL A 181 -7.38 -8.87 6.05
N PRO A 182 -7.68 -9.24 7.30
CA PRO A 182 -6.89 -8.85 8.45
C PRO A 182 -5.45 -9.39 8.38
N ASN A 183 -4.50 -8.64 8.95
CA ASN A 183 -3.12 -9.08 9.09
C ASN A 183 -2.89 -9.98 10.32
N TYR A 184 -3.95 -10.54 10.88
CA TYR A 184 -3.98 -11.48 12.00
C TYR A 184 -5.13 -12.46 11.80
N GLY A 185 -5.07 -13.60 12.44
CA GLY A 185 -6.17 -14.55 12.31
C GLY A 185 -5.87 -15.93 12.88
N THR A 186 -6.89 -16.78 12.80
CA THR A 186 -6.83 -18.20 13.11
C THR A 186 -6.95 -18.98 11.81
N PRO A 187 -6.08 -19.99 11.57
CA PRO A 187 -6.19 -20.86 10.39
C PRO A 187 -7.54 -21.59 10.31
N GLY A 188 -8.05 -21.85 9.12
CA GLY A 188 -9.31 -22.55 8.85
C GLY A 188 -10.49 -21.60 8.89
#